data_2a60ddb3f7a798cd3b618427a4f38e96
#
_entry.id   2a60ddb3f7a798cd3b618427a4f38e96
#
_cell.length_a   1.000
_cell.length_b   1.000
_cell.length_c   1.000
_cell.angle_alpha   90.00
_cell.angle_beta   90.00
_cell.angle_gamma   90.00
#
_symmetry.space_group_name_H-M   'P 1'
#
loop_
_entity.id
_entity.type
_entity.pdbx_description
1 polymer ?
#
loop_
_entity_poly.entity_id
_entity_poly.type
_entity_poly.pdbx_seq_one_letter_code
_entity_poly.pdbx_strand_id
1 'polypeptide(L)'
;SIGDSLVVVSDDEIVKVHVHTNHPGLAFEKGLEYGSLTSMKVDNMREEHKEKVIHEQDRKKAAEQEAAKEEPKKPFGFVAVSVGEGLNDIFKDLGVDHIIEGGQTMNPSTEDVLDAISKVNAETVFVFPNNKNIILAANQAAEIEEEKQVIVIPTKTIPQGISALISFDETATAEANQAGMEDAITAVKSGQVTYAVRDTSIDGKEIKTGDYMGIDDVGIQAVGQDITEVVKDLIGAMADEDSELLSIYYGSDVEEEKANALVEAVQAAYPDFEVEAHAGGQPIYYYILSLE
;
A
#
# COMPACT_ATOMS: atom_id res chain seq x y z
N SER A 1 -17.82 -24.11 28.54
CA SER A 1 -17.40 -23.19 27.48
C SER A 1 -17.07 -21.83 28.13
N ILE A 2 -15.89 -21.30 27.93
CA ILE A 2 -15.45 -20.00 28.47
C ILE A 2 -15.67 -18.85 27.49
N GLY A 3 -16.13 -19.15 26.25
CA GLY A 3 -16.38 -18.16 25.20
C GLY A 3 -16.88 -18.79 23.92
N ASP A 4 -16.99 -17.98 22.88
CA ASP A 4 -17.36 -18.36 21.52
C ASP A 4 -16.33 -17.84 20.50
N SER A 5 -16.55 -18.09 19.20
CA SER A 5 -15.67 -17.64 18.11
C SER A 5 -14.19 -18.00 18.34
N LEU A 6 -13.94 -19.20 18.87
CA LEU A 6 -12.61 -19.67 19.18
C LEU A 6 -11.84 -20.01 17.88
N VAL A 7 -10.72 -19.32 17.65
CA VAL A 7 -9.76 -19.62 16.59
C VAL A 7 -8.42 -19.99 17.23
N VAL A 8 -7.87 -21.13 16.84
CA VAL A 8 -6.56 -21.61 17.30
C VAL A 8 -5.69 -21.88 16.08
N VAL A 9 -4.55 -21.21 16.02
CA VAL A 9 -3.52 -21.43 14.99
C VAL A 9 -2.23 -21.80 15.70
N SER A 10 -1.61 -22.89 15.30
CA SER A 10 -0.34 -23.35 15.88
C SER A 10 0.71 -23.58 14.80
N ASP A 11 1.95 -23.26 15.13
CA ASP A 11 3.15 -23.74 14.47
C ASP A 11 3.99 -24.56 15.46
N ASP A 12 5.22 -24.89 15.11
CA ASP A 12 6.07 -25.78 15.92
C ASP A 12 6.47 -25.18 17.29
N GLU A 13 6.42 -23.86 17.46
CA GLU A 13 6.90 -23.16 18.67
C GLU A 13 5.82 -22.32 19.36
N ILE A 14 4.81 -21.84 18.64
CA ILE A 14 3.83 -20.88 19.15
C ILE A 14 2.41 -21.31 18.81
N VAL A 15 1.52 -21.16 19.78
CA VAL A 15 0.07 -21.30 19.59
C VAL A 15 -0.60 -19.95 19.78
N LYS A 16 -1.25 -19.45 18.73
CA LYS A 16 -2.07 -18.24 18.77
C LYS A 16 -3.52 -18.61 19.00
N VAL A 17 -4.11 -18.05 20.06
CA VAL A 17 -5.51 -18.28 20.42
C VAL A 17 -6.26 -16.95 20.38
N HIS A 18 -7.39 -16.93 19.68
CA HIS A 18 -8.35 -15.84 19.67
C HIS A 18 -9.70 -16.37 20.16
N VAL A 19 -10.33 -15.67 21.10
CA VAL A 19 -11.62 -16.08 21.67
C VAL A 19 -12.44 -14.86 22.08
N HIS A 20 -13.72 -14.87 21.75
CA HIS A 20 -14.69 -13.91 22.27
C HIS A 20 -15.24 -14.40 23.60
N THR A 21 -15.05 -13.63 24.67
CA THR A 21 -15.46 -14.02 26.01
C THR A 21 -15.85 -12.83 26.88
N ASN A 22 -16.80 -13.05 27.79
CA ASN A 22 -17.10 -12.06 28.84
C ASN A 22 -16.18 -12.22 30.07
N HIS A 23 -15.30 -13.23 30.06
CA HIS A 23 -14.41 -13.56 31.18
C HIS A 23 -12.96 -13.76 30.68
N PRO A 24 -12.28 -12.68 30.21
CA PRO A 24 -10.94 -12.80 29.64
C PRO A 24 -9.92 -13.42 30.61
N GLY A 25 -10.06 -13.17 31.90
CA GLY A 25 -9.20 -13.78 32.91
C GLY A 25 -9.23 -15.31 32.89
N LEU A 26 -10.42 -15.91 32.70
CA LEU A 26 -10.54 -17.37 32.60
C LEU A 26 -9.91 -17.94 31.33
N ALA A 27 -9.93 -17.17 30.25
CA ALA A 27 -9.27 -17.56 29.01
C ALA A 27 -7.75 -17.59 29.18
N PHE A 28 -7.17 -16.61 29.86
CA PHE A 28 -5.73 -16.57 30.17
C PHE A 28 -5.34 -17.68 31.15
N GLU A 29 -6.14 -17.91 32.21
CA GLU A 29 -5.90 -18.99 33.16
C GLU A 29 -5.90 -20.37 32.49
N LYS A 30 -6.83 -20.55 31.51
CA LYS A 30 -6.87 -21.77 30.71
C LYS A 30 -5.68 -21.89 29.76
N GLY A 31 -5.22 -20.80 29.20
CA GLY A 31 -4.02 -20.77 28.34
C GLY A 31 -2.75 -21.15 29.09
N LEU A 32 -2.62 -20.73 30.36
CA LEU A 32 -1.48 -21.04 31.21
C LEU A 32 -1.36 -22.54 31.57
N GLU A 33 -2.44 -23.31 31.44
CA GLU A 33 -2.38 -24.78 31.61
C GLU A 33 -1.56 -25.46 30.51
N TYR A 34 -1.42 -24.80 29.34
CA TYR A 34 -0.72 -25.35 28.17
C TYR A 34 0.67 -24.78 27.96
N GLY A 35 0.97 -23.62 28.55
CA GLY A 35 2.28 -22.98 28.42
C GLY A 35 2.32 -21.56 28.94
N SER A 36 3.46 -20.88 28.77
CA SER A 36 3.61 -19.47 29.11
C SER A 36 2.93 -18.58 28.07
N LEU A 37 2.27 -17.50 28.53
CA LEU A 37 1.60 -16.54 27.65
C LEU A 37 2.52 -15.40 27.28
N THR A 38 2.52 -15.04 26.00
CA THR A 38 3.21 -13.87 25.43
C THR A 38 2.24 -13.08 24.57
N SER A 39 2.49 -11.77 24.39
CA SER A 39 1.71 -10.90 23.49
C SER A 39 0.20 -10.94 23.76
N MET A 40 -0.19 -10.82 25.03
CA MET A 40 -1.60 -10.80 25.43
C MET A 40 -2.27 -9.49 25.03
N LYS A 41 -3.42 -9.59 24.33
CA LYS A 41 -4.28 -8.46 23.97
C LYS A 41 -5.71 -8.72 24.43
N VAL A 42 -6.36 -7.71 24.99
CA VAL A 42 -7.78 -7.76 25.38
C VAL A 42 -8.45 -6.49 24.88
N ASP A 43 -9.43 -6.63 24.02
CA ASP A 43 -10.24 -5.54 23.50
C ASP A 43 -11.66 -5.66 24.05
N ASN A 44 -12.25 -4.54 24.50
CA ASN A 44 -13.62 -4.51 24.99
C ASN A 44 -14.58 -4.17 23.84
N MET A 45 -15.08 -5.18 23.16
CA MET A 45 -16.00 -5.03 22.01
C MET A 45 -17.28 -4.26 22.33
N ARG A 46 -17.69 -4.16 23.62
CA ARG A 46 -18.85 -3.34 24.02
C ARG A 46 -18.54 -1.85 24.03
N GLU A 47 -17.31 -1.47 24.32
CA GLU A 47 -16.84 -0.08 24.23
C GLU A 47 -16.62 0.32 22.78
N GLU A 48 -15.97 -0.53 21.97
CA GLU A 48 -15.87 -0.33 20.52
C GLU A 48 -17.25 -0.13 19.86
N HIS A 49 -18.26 -0.94 20.25
CA HIS A 49 -19.61 -0.79 19.70
C HIS A 49 -20.28 0.51 20.16
N LYS A 50 -20.04 0.98 21.40
CA LYS A 50 -20.53 2.27 21.88
C LYS A 50 -19.84 3.46 21.21
N GLU A 51 -18.52 3.37 21.01
CA GLU A 51 -17.76 4.37 20.27
C GLU A 51 -18.21 4.43 18.82
N LYS A 52 -18.45 3.28 18.15
CA LYS A 52 -19.00 3.24 16.80
C LYS A 52 -20.36 3.91 16.70
N VAL A 53 -21.28 3.65 17.64
CA VAL A 53 -22.63 4.26 17.65
C VAL A 53 -22.56 5.77 17.95
N ILE A 54 -21.65 6.22 18.81
CA ILE A 54 -21.42 7.64 19.09
C ILE A 54 -20.79 8.32 17.85
N HIS A 55 -19.80 7.70 17.23
CA HIS A 55 -19.20 8.20 15.99
C HIS A 55 -20.18 8.25 14.82
N GLU A 56 -21.08 7.27 14.68
CA GLU A 56 -22.15 7.34 13.66
C GLU A 56 -23.15 8.48 13.92
N GLN A 57 -23.50 8.74 15.18
CA GLN A 57 -24.39 9.85 15.53
C GLN A 57 -23.70 11.21 15.39
N ASP A 58 -22.42 11.31 15.71
CA ASP A 58 -21.63 12.53 15.52
C ASP A 58 -21.31 12.76 14.03
N ARG A 59 -21.08 11.70 13.24
CA ARG A 59 -20.97 11.76 11.77
C ARG A 59 -22.28 12.23 11.12
N LYS A 60 -23.43 11.72 11.54
CA LYS A 60 -24.74 12.20 11.03
C LYS A 60 -25.00 13.65 11.39
N LYS A 61 -24.64 14.10 12.59
CA LYS A 61 -24.78 15.51 12.98
C LYS A 61 -23.76 16.42 12.29
N ALA A 62 -22.56 15.96 12.06
CA ALA A 62 -21.55 16.69 11.28
C ALA A 62 -21.97 16.76 9.80
N ALA A 63 -22.45 15.67 9.21
CA ALA A 63 -22.98 15.65 7.85
C ALA A 63 -24.23 16.56 7.68
N GLU A 64 -25.12 16.62 8.67
CA GLU A 64 -26.26 17.56 8.68
C GLU A 64 -25.83 19.03 8.83
N GLN A 65 -24.70 19.31 9.49
CA GLN A 65 -24.14 20.65 9.61
C GLN A 65 -23.27 21.04 8.41
N GLU A 66 -22.62 20.09 7.72
CA GLU A 66 -21.90 20.31 6.46
C GLU A 66 -22.84 20.38 5.25
N ALA A 67 -23.96 19.68 5.23
CA ALA A 67 -25.02 19.83 4.21
C ALA A 67 -25.58 21.27 4.09
N ALA A 68 -25.28 22.14 5.06
CA ALA A 68 -25.59 23.58 4.99
C ALA A 68 -24.55 24.43 4.25
N LYS A 69 -23.46 23.80 3.71
CA LYS A 69 -22.42 24.42 2.88
C LYS A 69 -21.98 23.47 1.76
N GLU A 70 -22.93 22.94 1.00
CA GLU A 70 -22.59 22.08 -0.12
C GLU A 70 -21.89 22.90 -1.23
N GLU A 71 -20.58 22.79 -1.29
CA GLU A 71 -19.88 22.95 -2.55
C GLU A 71 -20.39 21.86 -3.50
N PRO A 72 -20.65 22.20 -4.79
CA PRO A 72 -21.12 21.19 -5.74
C PRO A 72 -20.12 20.02 -5.81
N LYS A 73 -20.63 18.77 -5.82
CA LYS A 73 -19.80 17.59 -5.97
C LYS A 73 -18.94 17.70 -7.23
N LYS A 74 -17.66 17.35 -7.11
CA LYS A 74 -16.80 17.20 -8.30
C LYS A 74 -17.28 16.00 -9.12
N PRO A 75 -17.14 15.97 -10.44
CA PRO A 75 -17.44 14.78 -11.23
C PRO A 75 -16.61 13.58 -10.79
N PHE A 76 -15.32 13.79 -10.52
CA PHE A 76 -14.36 12.77 -10.13
C PHE A 76 -13.57 13.16 -8.89
N GLY A 77 -13.21 12.16 -8.10
CA GLY A 77 -12.30 12.29 -6.97
C GLY A 77 -11.42 11.05 -6.83
N PHE A 78 -10.35 11.17 -6.06
CA PHE A 78 -9.30 10.17 -6.01
C PHE A 78 -8.91 9.84 -4.57
N VAL A 79 -8.79 8.55 -4.28
CA VAL A 79 -8.24 8.00 -3.04
C VAL A 79 -7.06 7.10 -3.38
N ALA A 80 -5.91 7.31 -2.75
CA ALA A 80 -4.74 6.46 -2.95
C ALA A 80 -4.19 5.95 -1.63
N VAL A 81 -3.70 4.71 -1.62
CA VAL A 81 -2.90 4.19 -0.51
C VAL A 81 -1.44 4.52 -0.80
N SER A 82 -0.76 5.15 0.15
CA SER A 82 0.63 5.56 0.01
C SER A 82 1.32 5.65 1.38
N VAL A 83 2.65 5.66 1.39
CA VAL A 83 3.47 5.89 2.56
C VAL A 83 4.78 6.56 2.15
N GLY A 84 5.17 7.56 2.92
CA GLY A 84 6.31 8.42 2.64
C GLY A 84 5.86 9.81 2.20
N GLU A 85 6.47 10.83 2.81
CA GLU A 85 6.05 12.23 2.63
C GLU A 85 6.15 12.65 1.15
N GLY A 86 7.26 12.31 0.48
CA GLY A 86 7.45 12.67 -0.93
C GLY A 86 6.49 11.94 -1.88
N LEU A 87 6.22 10.63 -1.66
CA LEU A 87 5.22 9.91 -2.43
C LEU A 87 3.81 10.48 -2.20
N ASN A 88 3.48 10.84 -0.96
CA ASN A 88 2.21 11.47 -0.64
C ASN A 88 2.06 12.83 -1.34
N ASP A 89 3.13 13.59 -1.44
CA ASP A 89 3.10 14.88 -2.14
C ASP A 89 2.95 14.70 -3.65
N ILE A 90 3.62 13.71 -4.25
CA ILE A 90 3.41 13.36 -5.67
C ILE A 90 1.92 13.02 -5.93
N PHE A 91 1.30 12.19 -5.08
CA PHE A 91 -0.12 11.86 -5.24
C PHE A 91 -1.03 13.09 -5.09
N LYS A 92 -0.74 14.00 -4.16
CA LYS A 92 -1.50 15.25 -4.00
C LYS A 92 -1.34 16.16 -5.23
N ASP A 93 -0.14 16.27 -5.75
CA ASP A 93 0.14 17.08 -6.95
C ASP A 93 -0.57 16.52 -8.20
N LEU A 94 -0.76 15.18 -8.25
CA LEU A 94 -1.58 14.51 -9.26
C LEU A 94 -3.10 14.61 -9.00
N GLY A 95 -3.51 15.31 -7.94
CA GLY A 95 -4.93 15.60 -7.66
C GLY A 95 -5.62 14.61 -6.74
N VAL A 96 -4.90 13.74 -6.03
CA VAL A 96 -5.51 12.83 -5.05
C VAL A 96 -6.11 13.63 -3.89
N ASP A 97 -7.42 13.46 -3.67
CA ASP A 97 -8.18 14.16 -2.64
C ASP A 97 -7.91 13.61 -1.24
N HIS A 98 -7.69 12.30 -1.12
CA HIS A 98 -7.42 11.68 0.17
C HIS A 98 -6.40 10.54 0.06
N ILE A 99 -5.40 10.57 0.93
CA ILE A 99 -4.38 9.52 1.05
C ILE A 99 -4.66 8.68 2.29
N ILE A 100 -4.66 7.36 2.12
CA ILE A 100 -4.67 6.39 3.20
C ILE A 100 -3.22 6.00 3.45
N GLU A 101 -2.68 6.34 4.61
CA GLU A 101 -1.32 5.93 4.97
C GLU A 101 -1.25 4.43 5.26
N GLY A 102 -0.37 3.71 4.56
CA GLY A 102 -0.18 2.28 4.75
C GLY A 102 0.35 1.56 3.52
N GLY A 103 0.13 0.25 3.50
CA GLY A 103 0.46 -0.58 2.34
C GLY A 103 1.80 -1.30 2.40
N GLN A 104 2.67 -0.99 3.36
CA GLN A 104 3.95 -1.69 3.52
C GLN A 104 3.98 -2.55 4.80
N THR A 105 3.70 -1.95 5.95
CA THR A 105 3.68 -2.65 7.25
C THR A 105 2.29 -2.89 7.80
N MET A 106 1.35 -2.02 7.44
CA MET A 106 -0.07 -2.12 7.81
C MET A 106 -0.92 -1.96 6.56
N ASN A 107 -1.76 -2.96 6.30
CA ASN A 107 -2.74 -2.88 5.22
C ASN A 107 -4.01 -2.22 5.75
N PRO A 108 -4.50 -1.15 5.11
CA PRO A 108 -5.79 -0.57 5.42
C PRO A 108 -6.91 -1.61 5.36
N SER A 109 -7.86 -1.49 6.27
CA SER A 109 -9.08 -2.30 6.28
C SER A 109 -10.10 -1.76 5.28
N THR A 110 -11.16 -2.53 5.02
CA THR A 110 -12.33 -2.07 4.25
C THR A 110 -12.96 -0.82 4.87
N GLU A 111 -12.97 -0.71 6.20
CA GLU A 111 -13.49 0.45 6.93
C GLU A 111 -12.64 1.71 6.71
N ASP A 112 -11.30 1.57 6.68
CA ASP A 112 -10.38 2.68 6.39
C ASP A 112 -10.59 3.22 4.97
N VAL A 113 -10.82 2.32 4.00
CA VAL A 113 -11.10 2.71 2.62
C VAL A 113 -12.45 3.41 2.51
N LEU A 114 -13.52 2.90 3.17
CA LEU A 114 -14.83 3.55 3.22
C LEU A 114 -14.75 4.94 3.86
N ASP A 115 -14.02 5.07 4.96
CA ASP A 115 -13.81 6.35 5.63
C ASP A 115 -13.11 7.36 4.71
N ALA A 116 -12.12 6.92 3.96
CA ALA A 116 -11.43 7.75 2.97
C ALA A 116 -12.37 8.18 1.84
N ILE A 117 -13.14 7.25 1.25
CA ILE A 117 -14.13 7.55 0.20
C ILE A 117 -15.17 8.57 0.70
N SER A 118 -15.62 8.44 1.94
CA SER A 118 -16.62 9.34 2.53
C SER A 118 -16.18 10.80 2.58
N LYS A 119 -14.86 11.05 2.72
CA LYS A 119 -14.25 12.38 2.82
C LYS A 119 -14.08 13.07 1.45
N VAL A 120 -14.22 12.36 0.36
CA VAL A 120 -14.07 12.90 -0.99
C VAL A 120 -15.41 13.42 -1.50
N ASN A 121 -15.55 14.72 -1.77
CA ASN A 121 -16.78 15.32 -2.28
C ASN A 121 -16.88 15.20 -3.82
N ALA A 122 -17.14 13.97 -4.31
CA ALA A 122 -17.24 13.65 -5.72
C ALA A 122 -18.42 12.70 -6.00
N GLU A 123 -18.89 12.68 -7.26
CA GLU A 123 -19.90 11.73 -7.74
C GLU A 123 -19.30 10.36 -7.97
N THR A 124 -18.13 10.30 -8.62
CA THR A 124 -17.34 9.10 -8.86
C THR A 124 -16.01 9.21 -8.14
N VAL A 125 -15.61 8.16 -7.40
CA VAL A 125 -14.33 8.08 -6.69
C VAL A 125 -13.50 6.92 -7.23
N PHE A 126 -12.33 7.24 -7.76
CA PHE A 126 -11.33 6.25 -8.13
C PHE A 126 -10.46 5.91 -6.92
N VAL A 127 -10.24 4.63 -6.67
CA VAL A 127 -9.42 4.13 -5.55
C VAL A 127 -8.20 3.39 -6.10
N PHE A 128 -7.02 3.81 -5.66
CA PHE A 128 -5.72 3.22 -6.03
C PHE A 128 -5.12 2.51 -4.82
N PRO A 129 -5.27 1.18 -4.70
CA PRO A 129 -4.76 0.40 -3.56
C PRO A 129 -3.23 0.38 -3.45
N ASN A 130 -2.52 0.44 -4.59
CA ASN A 130 -1.06 0.44 -4.71
C ASN A 130 -0.36 -0.72 -3.98
N ASN A 131 -1.12 -1.76 -3.67
CA ASN A 131 -0.65 -3.00 -3.05
C ASN A 131 -1.65 -4.12 -3.31
N LYS A 132 -1.16 -5.27 -3.80
CA LYS A 132 -1.99 -6.46 -4.11
C LYS A 132 -2.84 -6.94 -2.92
N ASN A 133 -2.35 -6.76 -1.69
CA ASN A 133 -3.04 -7.20 -0.48
C ASN A 133 -4.22 -6.29 -0.09
N ILE A 134 -4.29 -5.09 -0.65
CA ILE A 134 -5.32 -4.08 -0.33
C ILE A 134 -6.46 -4.10 -1.35
N ILE A 135 -6.23 -4.62 -2.57
CA ILE A 135 -7.22 -4.64 -3.66
C ILE A 135 -8.54 -5.27 -3.20
N LEU A 136 -8.48 -6.38 -2.45
CA LEU A 136 -9.68 -7.03 -1.94
C LEU A 136 -10.49 -6.13 -0.99
N ALA A 137 -9.82 -5.45 -0.06
CA ALA A 137 -10.46 -4.54 0.88
C ALA A 137 -11.06 -3.33 0.16
N ALA A 138 -10.38 -2.80 -0.86
CA ALA A 138 -10.88 -1.72 -1.70
C ALA A 138 -12.12 -2.14 -2.51
N ASN A 139 -12.13 -3.34 -3.10
CA ASN A 139 -13.29 -3.86 -3.81
C ASN A 139 -14.49 -4.06 -2.87
N GLN A 140 -14.27 -4.59 -1.66
CA GLN A 140 -15.32 -4.72 -0.67
C GLN A 140 -15.88 -3.35 -0.24
N ALA A 141 -15.04 -2.34 -0.10
CA ALA A 141 -15.49 -0.98 0.18
C ALA A 141 -16.35 -0.42 -0.95
N ALA A 142 -15.95 -0.66 -2.21
CA ALA A 142 -16.73 -0.24 -3.38
C ALA A 142 -18.11 -0.92 -3.46
N GLU A 143 -18.23 -2.19 -3.04
CA GLU A 143 -19.52 -2.91 -3.00
C GLU A 143 -20.44 -2.42 -1.88
N ILE A 144 -19.89 -1.88 -0.78
CA ILE A 144 -20.67 -1.40 0.38
C ILE A 144 -21.10 0.05 0.19
N GLU A 145 -20.35 0.86 -0.55
CA GLU A 145 -20.67 2.26 -0.80
C GLU A 145 -21.89 2.40 -1.72
N GLU A 146 -22.94 3.06 -1.24
CA GLU A 146 -24.23 3.22 -1.96
C GLU A 146 -24.47 4.65 -2.47
N GLU A 147 -23.75 5.64 -1.95
CA GLU A 147 -24.02 7.06 -2.24
C GLU A 147 -23.16 7.62 -3.39
N LYS A 148 -22.06 6.93 -3.71
CA LYS A 148 -21.10 7.33 -4.73
C LYS A 148 -20.77 6.17 -5.64
N GLN A 149 -20.47 6.44 -6.90
CA GLN A 149 -19.86 5.45 -7.76
C GLN A 149 -18.40 5.28 -7.34
N VAL A 150 -18.01 4.07 -6.93
CA VAL A 150 -16.61 3.77 -6.58
C VAL A 150 -16.02 2.81 -7.60
N ILE A 151 -14.88 3.20 -8.15
CA ILE A 151 -14.14 2.41 -9.14
C ILE A 151 -12.75 2.14 -8.58
N VAL A 152 -12.43 0.87 -8.36
CA VAL A 152 -11.10 0.44 -7.92
C VAL A 152 -10.23 0.16 -9.13
N ILE A 153 -9.14 0.92 -9.28
CA ILE A 153 -8.10 0.62 -10.25
C ILE A 153 -7.12 -0.37 -9.59
N PRO A 154 -6.92 -1.58 -10.13
CA PRO A 154 -6.26 -2.66 -9.40
C PRO A 154 -4.72 -2.51 -9.38
N THR A 155 -4.25 -1.33 -8.96
CA THR A 155 -2.83 -1.01 -8.81
C THR A 155 -2.19 -1.84 -7.71
N LYS A 156 -1.08 -2.50 -8.02
CA LYS A 156 -0.32 -3.37 -7.11
C LYS A 156 0.88 -2.69 -6.50
N THR A 157 1.30 -1.56 -7.09
CA THR A 157 2.50 -0.82 -6.73
C THR A 157 2.26 0.69 -6.80
N ILE A 158 3.07 1.46 -6.11
CA ILE A 158 3.04 2.94 -6.16
C ILE A 158 3.25 3.46 -7.59
N PRO A 159 4.26 2.97 -8.36
CA PRO A 159 4.42 3.38 -9.75
C PRO A 159 3.18 3.19 -10.60
N GLN A 160 2.50 2.05 -10.49
CA GLN A 160 1.24 1.80 -11.19
C GLN A 160 0.16 2.83 -10.83
N GLY A 161 0.08 3.24 -9.56
CA GLY A 161 -0.87 4.27 -9.14
C GLY A 161 -0.55 5.64 -9.73
N ILE A 162 0.72 5.99 -9.82
CA ILE A 162 1.18 7.25 -10.44
C ILE A 162 0.86 7.26 -11.94
N SER A 163 1.25 6.21 -12.66
CA SER A 163 1.00 6.11 -14.11
C SER A 163 -0.51 6.10 -14.43
N ALA A 164 -1.32 5.39 -13.64
CA ALA A 164 -2.77 5.42 -13.77
C ALA A 164 -3.35 6.84 -13.62
N LEU A 165 -2.90 7.60 -12.61
CA LEU A 165 -3.36 8.97 -12.40
C LEU A 165 -2.92 9.92 -13.52
N ILE A 166 -1.71 9.74 -14.08
CA ILE A 166 -1.23 10.53 -15.22
C ILE A 166 -2.09 10.29 -16.47
N SER A 167 -2.64 9.09 -16.65
CA SER A 167 -3.51 8.74 -17.79
C SER A 167 -4.95 9.24 -17.65
N PHE A 168 -5.32 9.87 -16.53
CA PHE A 168 -6.67 10.40 -16.31
C PHE A 168 -7.00 11.56 -17.23
N ASP A 169 -8.19 11.51 -17.84
CA ASP A 169 -8.76 12.58 -18.66
C ASP A 169 -10.05 13.10 -18.04
N GLU A 170 -10.04 14.34 -17.56
CA GLU A 170 -11.21 14.97 -16.93
C GLU A 170 -12.42 15.15 -17.86
N THR A 171 -12.21 15.05 -19.18
CA THR A 171 -13.25 15.20 -20.21
C THR A 171 -13.88 13.85 -20.61
N ALA A 172 -13.27 12.74 -20.21
CA ALA A 172 -13.75 11.40 -20.52
C ALA A 172 -14.79 10.90 -19.50
N THR A 173 -15.50 9.83 -19.85
CA THR A 173 -16.44 9.17 -18.91
C THR A 173 -15.67 8.35 -17.87
N ALA A 174 -16.35 7.97 -16.79
CA ALA A 174 -15.77 7.13 -15.73
C ALA A 174 -15.26 5.79 -16.28
N GLU A 175 -16.02 5.16 -17.20
CA GLU A 175 -15.66 3.88 -17.82
C GLU A 175 -14.46 4.03 -18.77
N ALA A 176 -14.38 5.14 -19.52
CA ALA A 176 -13.24 5.40 -20.38
C ALA A 176 -11.97 5.67 -19.57
N ASN A 177 -12.07 6.41 -18.48
CA ASN A 177 -10.98 6.62 -17.55
C ASN A 177 -10.53 5.33 -16.90
N GLN A 178 -11.47 4.49 -16.42
CA GLN A 178 -11.13 3.18 -15.86
C GLN A 178 -10.33 2.36 -16.87
N ALA A 179 -10.81 2.24 -18.10
CA ALA A 179 -10.13 1.47 -19.14
C ALA A 179 -8.73 2.03 -19.45
N GLY A 180 -8.59 3.36 -19.57
CA GLY A 180 -7.30 4.01 -19.80
C GLY A 180 -6.30 3.82 -18.65
N MET A 181 -6.77 3.94 -17.41
CA MET A 181 -5.95 3.70 -16.23
C MET A 181 -5.53 2.23 -16.10
N GLU A 182 -6.46 1.29 -16.38
CA GLU A 182 -6.16 -0.15 -16.38
C GLU A 182 -5.17 -0.54 -17.49
N ASP A 183 -5.21 0.12 -18.63
CA ASP A 183 -4.23 -0.06 -19.70
C ASP A 183 -2.87 0.50 -19.29
N ALA A 184 -2.82 1.72 -18.75
CA ALA A 184 -1.60 2.37 -18.30
C ALA A 184 -0.82 1.52 -17.27
N ILE A 185 -1.50 0.92 -16.29
CA ILE A 185 -0.82 0.08 -15.28
C ILE A 185 -0.18 -1.18 -15.85
N THR A 186 -0.58 -1.63 -17.04
CA THR A 186 0.01 -2.82 -17.68
C THR A 186 1.38 -2.55 -18.27
N ALA A 187 1.67 -1.30 -18.65
CA ALA A 187 2.96 -0.88 -19.19
C ALA A 187 4.03 -0.72 -18.09
N VAL A 188 3.61 -0.48 -16.85
CA VAL A 188 4.51 -0.20 -15.73
C VAL A 188 5.13 -1.48 -15.16
N LYS A 189 6.44 -1.59 -15.24
CA LYS A 189 7.23 -2.59 -14.53
C LYS A 189 7.77 -1.98 -13.24
N SER A 190 7.47 -2.60 -12.11
CA SER A 190 7.84 -2.07 -10.80
C SER A 190 8.89 -2.93 -10.12
N GLY A 191 9.91 -2.28 -9.58
CA GLY A 191 10.94 -2.91 -8.77
C GLY A 191 11.02 -2.28 -7.38
N GLN A 192 11.48 -3.04 -6.41
CA GLN A 192 11.68 -2.59 -5.03
C GLN A 192 13.02 -3.08 -4.52
N VAL A 193 13.79 -2.23 -3.86
CA VAL A 193 15.07 -2.59 -3.27
C VAL A 193 15.03 -2.40 -1.77
N THR A 194 15.29 -3.49 -1.04
CA THR A 194 15.27 -3.54 0.43
C THR A 194 16.44 -4.38 0.93
N TYR A 195 16.49 -4.71 2.21
CA TYR A 195 17.53 -5.55 2.81
C TYR A 195 16.95 -6.77 3.53
N ALA A 196 17.75 -7.82 3.61
CA ALA A 196 17.41 -9.03 4.32
C ALA A 196 17.57 -8.87 5.83
N VAL A 197 16.50 -9.14 6.58
CA VAL A 197 16.49 -9.09 8.05
C VAL A 197 16.93 -10.39 8.71
N ARG A 198 17.07 -11.47 7.94
CA ARG A 198 17.50 -12.80 8.40
C ARG A 198 18.11 -13.60 7.26
N ASP A 199 18.93 -14.60 7.61
CA ASP A 199 19.45 -15.55 6.65
C ASP A 199 18.30 -16.42 6.12
N THR A 200 18.25 -16.60 4.82
CA THR A 200 17.23 -17.44 4.16
C THR A 200 17.76 -17.95 2.82
N SER A 201 17.02 -18.87 2.21
CA SER A 201 17.26 -19.29 0.83
C SER A 201 15.94 -19.31 0.09
N ILE A 202 15.83 -18.56 -0.99
CA ILE A 202 14.63 -18.44 -1.81
C ILE A 202 15.02 -18.65 -3.27
N ASP A 203 14.33 -19.54 -3.97
CA ASP A 203 14.54 -19.87 -5.38
C ASP A 203 16.01 -20.23 -5.71
N GLY A 204 16.69 -20.89 -4.76
CA GLY A 204 18.08 -21.32 -4.91
C GLY A 204 19.12 -20.21 -4.68
N LYS A 205 18.70 -19.00 -4.34
CA LYS A 205 19.59 -17.90 -3.95
C LYS A 205 19.79 -17.92 -2.44
N GLU A 206 21.04 -17.99 -1.99
CA GLU A 206 21.40 -17.78 -0.58
C GLU A 206 21.36 -16.29 -0.28
N ILE A 207 20.62 -15.90 0.75
CA ILE A 207 20.45 -14.53 1.19
C ILE A 207 20.91 -14.44 2.64
N LYS A 208 21.84 -13.56 2.94
CA LYS A 208 22.35 -13.34 4.30
C LYS A 208 21.76 -12.07 4.88
N THR A 209 21.66 -12.03 6.19
CA THR A 209 21.24 -10.84 6.93
C THR A 209 22.10 -9.63 6.50
N GLY A 210 21.43 -8.57 6.09
CA GLY A 210 22.05 -7.33 5.62
C GLY A 210 22.35 -7.29 4.12
N ASP A 211 22.17 -8.37 3.37
CA ASP A 211 22.22 -8.31 1.91
C ASP A 211 21.08 -7.45 1.37
N TYR A 212 21.33 -6.68 0.33
CA TYR A 212 20.31 -5.99 -0.44
C TYR A 212 19.61 -6.96 -1.38
N MET A 213 18.32 -6.76 -1.55
CA MET A 213 17.44 -7.57 -2.41
C MET A 213 16.70 -6.67 -3.38
N GLY A 214 16.81 -6.98 -4.66
CA GLY A 214 15.98 -6.40 -5.73
C GLY A 214 14.81 -7.33 -6.02
N ILE A 215 13.59 -6.82 -5.89
CA ILE A 215 12.34 -7.58 -5.96
C ILE A 215 11.44 -6.93 -7.01
N ASP A 216 10.90 -7.73 -7.92
CA ASP A 216 9.85 -7.33 -8.86
C ASP A 216 8.54 -8.11 -8.64
N ASP A 217 7.63 -8.06 -9.60
CA ASP A 217 6.35 -8.77 -9.54
C ASP A 217 6.52 -10.31 -9.59
N VAL A 218 7.63 -10.80 -10.12
CA VAL A 218 7.94 -12.24 -10.25
C VAL A 218 8.58 -12.79 -8.98
N GLY A 219 9.41 -11.96 -8.29
CA GLY A 219 10.11 -12.35 -7.08
C GLY A 219 11.44 -11.67 -6.89
N ILE A 220 12.39 -12.33 -6.20
CA ILE A 220 13.73 -11.79 -5.95
C ILE A 220 14.60 -11.97 -7.19
N GLN A 221 14.90 -10.89 -7.88
CA GLN A 221 15.73 -10.90 -9.10
C GLN A 221 17.21 -10.75 -8.77
N ALA A 222 17.57 -9.87 -7.84
CA ALA A 222 18.94 -9.55 -7.48
C ALA A 222 19.18 -9.67 -5.97
N VAL A 223 20.39 -10.13 -5.59
CA VAL A 223 20.84 -10.18 -4.19
C VAL A 223 22.33 -9.83 -4.16
N GLY A 224 22.74 -8.94 -3.26
CA GLY A 224 24.15 -8.55 -3.14
C GLY A 224 24.42 -7.63 -1.97
N GLN A 225 25.70 -7.29 -1.79
CA GLN A 225 26.15 -6.38 -0.73
C GLN A 225 26.36 -4.94 -1.24
N ASP A 226 26.34 -4.74 -2.55
CA ASP A 226 26.40 -3.42 -3.17
C ASP A 226 25.02 -3.07 -3.73
N ILE A 227 24.42 -2.05 -3.17
CA ILE A 227 23.06 -1.64 -3.54
C ILE A 227 22.96 -1.14 -4.98
N THR A 228 24.04 -0.50 -5.50
CA THR A 228 24.09 0.00 -6.87
C THR A 228 24.06 -1.15 -7.88
N GLU A 229 24.84 -2.21 -7.60
CA GLU A 229 24.84 -3.41 -8.46
C GLU A 229 23.50 -4.14 -8.38
N VAL A 230 22.90 -4.26 -7.18
CA VAL A 230 21.56 -4.86 -7.02
C VAL A 230 20.49 -4.08 -7.79
N VAL A 231 20.54 -2.75 -7.79
CA VAL A 231 19.61 -1.92 -8.60
C VAL A 231 19.82 -2.17 -10.09
N LYS A 232 21.06 -2.19 -10.58
CA LYS A 232 21.35 -2.45 -12.00
C LYS A 232 20.89 -3.85 -12.43
N ASP A 233 21.17 -4.87 -11.62
CA ASP A 233 20.75 -6.24 -11.89
C ASP A 233 19.22 -6.36 -11.92
N LEU A 234 18.51 -5.65 -11.01
CA LEU A 234 17.06 -5.60 -11.00
C LEU A 234 16.50 -4.91 -12.26
N ILE A 235 17.07 -3.76 -12.65
CA ILE A 235 16.70 -3.06 -13.89
C ILE A 235 16.90 -3.98 -15.09
N GLY A 236 18.06 -4.65 -15.17
CA GLY A 236 18.35 -5.59 -16.26
C GLY A 236 17.38 -6.79 -16.32
N ALA A 237 16.82 -7.21 -15.19
CA ALA A 237 15.80 -8.27 -15.15
C ALA A 237 14.40 -7.77 -15.57
N MET A 238 14.10 -6.48 -15.34
CA MET A 238 12.81 -5.86 -15.64
C MET A 238 12.74 -5.29 -17.06
N ALA A 239 13.87 -4.84 -17.61
CA ALA A 239 13.94 -4.13 -18.89
C ALA A 239 13.62 -5.05 -20.09
N ASP A 240 12.93 -4.48 -21.07
CA ASP A 240 12.70 -5.05 -22.40
C ASP A 240 12.96 -4.01 -23.50
N GLU A 241 12.61 -4.36 -24.76
CA GLU A 241 12.87 -3.53 -25.93
C GLU A 241 12.05 -2.21 -25.95
N ASP A 242 10.95 -2.16 -25.18
CA ASP A 242 10.03 -1.01 -25.12
C ASP A 242 10.31 -0.09 -23.91
N SER A 243 11.30 -0.43 -23.09
CA SER A 243 11.62 0.33 -21.87
C SER A 243 12.49 1.55 -22.18
N GLU A 244 11.99 2.77 -21.89
CA GLU A 244 12.65 4.04 -22.18
C GLU A 244 12.82 4.95 -20.96
N LEU A 245 11.84 4.95 -20.03
CA LEU A 245 11.81 5.83 -18.85
C LEU A 245 12.00 5.04 -17.57
N LEU A 246 12.95 5.45 -16.75
CA LEU A 246 13.19 4.90 -15.44
C LEU A 246 13.06 5.96 -14.35
N SER A 247 12.01 5.88 -13.55
CA SER A 247 11.85 6.72 -12.36
C SER A 247 12.29 5.97 -11.10
N ILE A 248 13.14 6.59 -10.29
CA ILE A 248 13.69 6.05 -9.04
C ILE A 248 13.15 6.86 -7.87
N TYR A 249 12.32 6.25 -7.02
CA TYR A 249 11.83 6.87 -5.80
C TYR A 249 12.69 6.41 -4.61
N TYR A 250 13.48 7.31 -4.03
CA TYR A 250 14.35 6.95 -2.91
C TYR A 250 13.67 7.15 -1.55
N GLY A 251 13.94 6.20 -0.65
CA GLY A 251 13.33 6.12 0.67
C GLY A 251 13.96 7.06 1.71
N SER A 252 13.36 7.08 2.91
CA SER A 252 13.80 7.92 4.03
C SER A 252 15.22 7.66 4.50
N ASP A 253 15.75 6.46 4.27
CA ASP A 253 17.10 6.05 4.68
C ASP A 253 18.17 6.33 3.60
N VAL A 254 17.80 7.00 2.51
CA VAL A 254 18.70 7.36 1.40
C VAL A 254 18.88 8.87 1.34
N GLU A 255 20.13 9.32 1.41
CA GLU A 255 20.49 10.71 1.21
C GLU A 255 20.43 11.07 -0.29
N GLU A 256 19.99 12.29 -0.61
CA GLU A 256 19.86 12.77 -2.00
C GLU A 256 21.16 12.62 -2.82
N GLU A 257 22.32 12.84 -2.20
CA GLU A 257 23.60 12.67 -2.84
C GLU A 257 23.84 11.22 -3.30
N LYS A 258 23.37 10.23 -2.52
CA LYS A 258 23.47 8.81 -2.88
C LYS A 258 22.47 8.45 -3.99
N ALA A 259 21.29 9.04 -3.96
CA ALA A 259 20.30 8.86 -5.02
C ALA A 259 20.83 9.42 -6.37
N ASN A 260 21.44 10.60 -6.35
CA ASN A 260 22.03 11.21 -7.54
C ASN A 260 23.22 10.39 -8.06
N ALA A 261 24.07 9.86 -7.18
CA ALA A 261 25.18 8.97 -7.58
C ALA A 261 24.67 7.66 -8.19
N LEU A 262 23.52 7.13 -7.70
CA LEU A 262 22.86 5.98 -8.30
C LEU A 262 22.36 6.30 -9.71
N VAL A 263 21.69 7.45 -9.91
CA VAL A 263 21.24 7.89 -11.24
C VAL A 263 22.38 7.93 -12.23
N GLU A 264 23.51 8.53 -11.85
CA GLU A 264 24.71 8.59 -12.71
C GLU A 264 25.22 7.18 -13.06
N ALA A 265 25.26 6.26 -12.08
CA ALA A 265 25.72 4.90 -12.29
C ALA A 265 24.75 4.08 -13.18
N VAL A 266 23.46 4.28 -13.02
CA VAL A 266 22.41 3.65 -13.85
C VAL A 266 22.44 4.21 -15.27
N GLN A 267 22.49 5.53 -15.41
CA GLN A 267 22.58 6.20 -16.73
C GLN A 267 23.82 5.74 -17.51
N ALA A 268 24.94 5.51 -16.83
CA ALA A 268 26.16 4.97 -17.46
C ALA A 268 25.99 3.51 -17.92
N ALA A 269 25.22 2.70 -17.20
CA ALA A 269 24.94 1.32 -17.54
C ALA A 269 23.87 1.15 -18.62
N TYR A 270 22.87 2.03 -18.61
CA TYR A 270 21.71 2.04 -19.49
C TYR A 270 21.59 3.42 -20.19
N PRO A 271 22.44 3.71 -21.16
CA PRO A 271 22.52 5.05 -21.79
C PRO A 271 21.29 5.42 -22.62
N ASP A 272 20.48 4.44 -23.00
CA ASP A 272 19.27 4.63 -23.80
C ASP A 272 18.03 4.97 -22.91
N PHE A 273 18.15 4.84 -21.58
CA PHE A 273 17.06 5.20 -20.67
C PHE A 273 17.13 6.68 -20.27
N GLU A 274 15.97 7.32 -20.19
CA GLU A 274 15.81 8.55 -19.42
C GLU A 274 15.65 8.20 -17.95
N VAL A 275 16.62 8.63 -17.10
CA VAL A 275 16.66 8.25 -15.68
C VAL A 275 16.43 9.49 -14.82
N GLU A 276 15.42 9.42 -13.95
CA GLU A 276 15.13 10.47 -12.98
C GLU A 276 14.99 9.91 -11.56
N ALA A 277 15.26 10.75 -10.54
CA ALA A 277 15.10 10.38 -9.14
C ALA A 277 14.21 11.37 -8.40
N HIS A 278 13.35 10.83 -7.56
CA HIS A 278 12.40 11.57 -6.76
C HIS A 278 12.53 11.18 -5.27
N ALA A 279 12.45 12.16 -4.39
CA ALA A 279 12.39 11.90 -2.96
C ALA A 279 11.04 11.28 -2.61
N GLY A 280 11.00 9.97 -2.41
CA GLY A 280 9.78 9.25 -2.03
C GLY A 280 9.53 9.30 -0.53
N GLY A 281 10.59 9.23 0.27
CA GLY A 281 10.52 9.23 1.73
C GLY A 281 9.87 7.98 2.34
N GLN A 282 9.67 6.93 1.54
CA GLN A 282 9.09 5.66 2.01
C GLN A 282 10.04 4.94 2.97
N PRO A 283 9.51 4.27 4.00
CA PRO A 283 10.29 3.41 4.89
C PRO A 283 10.55 2.04 4.23
N ILE A 284 11.52 1.27 4.75
CA ILE A 284 11.81 -0.13 4.40
C ILE A 284 12.50 -0.30 3.04
N TYR A 285 11.97 0.35 2.00
CA TYR A 285 12.53 0.27 0.66
C TYR A 285 13.47 1.45 0.42
N TYR A 286 14.74 1.13 0.17
CA TYR A 286 15.71 2.14 -0.24
C TYR A 286 15.34 2.79 -1.56
N TYR A 287 14.86 1.97 -2.51
CA TYR A 287 14.41 2.44 -3.80
C TYR A 287 13.16 1.71 -4.24
N ILE A 288 12.25 2.44 -4.84
CA ILE A 288 11.14 1.93 -5.65
C ILE A 288 11.43 2.37 -7.08
N LEU A 289 11.31 1.45 -8.02
CA LEU A 289 11.62 1.68 -9.43
C LEU A 289 10.35 1.58 -10.25
N SER A 290 10.18 2.51 -11.19
CA SER A 290 9.19 2.44 -12.28
C SER A 290 9.95 2.38 -13.58
N LEU A 291 9.70 1.38 -14.38
CA LEU A 291 10.26 1.24 -15.71
C LEU A 291 9.11 1.15 -16.73
N GLU A 292 9.10 2.09 -17.66
CA GLU A 292 8.07 2.27 -18.69
C GLU A 292 8.69 2.36 -20.08
#